data_a449b5d3d60d9411b056b56f302b1120
#
_entry.id   a449b5d3d60d9411b056b56f302b1120
#
_cell.length_a   1.000
_cell.length_b   1.000
_cell.length_c   1.000
_cell.angle_alpha   90.00
_cell.angle_beta   90.00
_cell.angle_gamma   90.00
#
_symmetry.space_group_name_H-M   'P 1'
#
loop_
_entity.id
_entity.type
_entity.pdbx_description
1 polymer ?
#
loop_
_entity_poly.entity_id
_entity_poly.type
_entity_poly.pdbx_seq_one_letter_code
_entity_poly.pdbx_strand_id
1 'polypeptide(L)'
;MAVFANIIFLLILFTIGFAIIALILMGALYLLHVRHKWRWLLGAFVIYCSALGIWHYALSRPAAVFERQFGFAPPADVRELQSSTWILGDAGHIRLSFNGSRETVQQILKRGLQRQEDMGFLERYHREFSEYFVHEREELTYNSETGHVEFTWQGID
;
A
#
# COMPACT_ATOMS: atom_id res chain seq x y z
N MET A 1 -3.25 -20.85 -6.12
CA MET A 1 -1.81 -21.22 -6.10
C MET A 1 -0.89 -20.00 -5.97
N ALA A 2 -1.12 -18.91 -6.68
CA ALA A 2 -0.30 -17.68 -6.62
C ALA A 2 -0.12 -17.10 -5.21
N VAL A 3 -1.18 -17.00 -4.41
CA VAL A 3 -1.12 -16.49 -3.02
C VAL A 3 -0.12 -17.26 -2.16
N PHE A 4 -0.10 -18.58 -2.28
CA PHE A 4 0.80 -19.44 -1.50
C PHE A 4 2.26 -19.27 -1.93
N ALA A 5 2.51 -19.14 -3.22
CA ALA A 5 3.85 -18.90 -3.76
C ALA A 5 4.41 -17.55 -3.29
N ASN A 6 3.59 -16.51 -3.24
CA ASN A 6 4.00 -15.18 -2.78
C ASN A 6 4.26 -15.12 -1.27
N ILE A 7 3.46 -15.82 -0.45
CA ILE A 7 3.75 -15.93 0.98
C ILE A 7 5.11 -16.62 1.21
N ILE A 8 5.37 -17.70 0.47
CA ILE A 8 6.66 -18.39 0.53
C ILE A 8 7.80 -17.46 0.08
N PHE A 9 7.62 -16.73 -1.02
CA PHE A 9 8.62 -15.78 -1.52
C PHE A 9 8.93 -14.68 -0.49
N LEU A 10 7.91 -14.09 0.13
CA LEU A 10 8.08 -13.09 1.19
C LEU A 10 8.79 -13.66 2.42
N LEU A 11 8.46 -14.89 2.82
CA LEU A 11 9.14 -15.57 3.93
C LEU A 11 10.61 -15.85 3.61
N ILE A 12 10.92 -16.23 2.37
CA ILE A 12 12.30 -16.44 1.93
C ILE A 12 13.05 -15.10 1.97
N LEU A 13 12.48 -14.03 1.43
CA LEU A 13 13.09 -12.70 1.42
C LEU A 13 13.33 -12.18 2.84
N PHE A 14 12.35 -12.33 3.73
CA PHE A 14 12.46 -12.01 5.14
C PHE A 14 13.61 -12.80 5.81
N THR A 15 13.67 -14.10 5.55
CA THR A 15 14.70 -14.99 6.13
C THR A 15 16.10 -14.63 5.63
N ILE A 16 16.25 -14.36 4.32
CA ILE A 16 17.54 -13.95 3.74
C ILE A 16 17.97 -12.60 4.32
N GLY A 17 17.06 -11.63 4.41
CA GLY A 17 17.34 -10.31 4.98
C GLY A 17 17.84 -10.41 6.42
N PHE A 18 17.14 -11.19 7.25
CA PHE A 18 17.58 -11.42 8.63
C PHE A 18 18.88 -12.21 8.70
N ALA A 19 19.10 -13.22 7.85
CA ALA A 19 20.33 -14.02 7.85
C ALA A 19 21.58 -13.16 7.56
N ILE A 20 21.48 -12.20 6.65
CA ILE A 20 22.57 -11.25 6.36
C ILE A 20 22.90 -10.42 7.60
N ILE A 21 21.88 -9.85 8.25
CA ILE A 21 22.07 -9.08 9.49
C ILE A 21 22.68 -9.93 10.60
N ALA A 22 22.17 -11.16 10.77
CA ALA A 22 22.66 -12.11 11.77
C ALA A 22 24.12 -12.50 11.54
N LEU A 23 24.53 -12.74 10.28
CA LEU A 23 25.91 -13.04 9.92
C LEU A 23 26.88 -11.90 10.27
N ILE A 24 26.52 -10.67 9.90
CA ILE A 24 27.32 -9.47 10.20
C ILE A 24 27.44 -9.29 11.72
N LEU A 25 26.32 -9.38 12.43
CA LEU A 25 26.27 -9.24 13.89
C LEU A 25 27.09 -10.33 14.58
N MET A 26 26.95 -11.59 14.15
CA MET A 26 27.73 -12.70 14.70
C MET A 26 29.21 -12.52 14.47
N GLY A 27 29.64 -12.06 13.30
CA GLY A 27 31.05 -11.76 13.02
C GLY A 27 31.58 -10.69 13.96
N ALA A 28 30.84 -9.58 14.15
CA ALA A 28 31.21 -8.52 15.08
C ALA A 28 31.26 -9.01 16.54
N LEU A 29 30.26 -9.76 16.99
CA LEU A 29 30.24 -10.34 18.36
C LEU A 29 31.33 -11.38 18.59
N TYR A 30 31.75 -12.06 17.53
CA TYR A 30 32.89 -12.99 17.61
C TYR A 30 34.21 -12.22 17.79
N LEU A 31 34.43 -11.18 17.01
CA LEU A 31 35.64 -10.34 17.13
C LEU A 31 35.72 -9.62 18.49
N LEU A 32 34.60 -9.21 19.04
CA LEU A 32 34.51 -8.53 20.34
C LEU A 32 34.51 -9.49 21.53
N HIS A 33 34.60 -10.79 21.30
CA HIS A 33 34.60 -11.85 22.34
C HIS A 33 33.41 -11.77 23.31
N VAL A 34 32.26 -11.37 22.84
CA VAL A 34 31.03 -11.20 23.66
C VAL A 34 30.53 -12.58 24.18
N ARG A 35 30.26 -12.68 25.50
CA ARG A 35 29.91 -13.93 26.20
C ARG A 35 28.46 -14.30 25.96
N HIS A 36 27.54 -13.82 25.52
CA HIS A 36 26.18 -14.27 25.34
C HIS A 36 25.63 -13.85 23.94
N LYS A 37 26.30 -14.30 22.89
CA LYS A 37 26.01 -13.95 21.48
C LYS A 37 24.54 -14.18 21.10
N TRP A 38 23.93 -15.26 21.61
CA TRP A 38 22.57 -15.61 21.32
C TRP A 38 21.54 -14.59 21.79
N ARG A 39 21.78 -13.95 22.94
CA ARG A 39 20.88 -12.88 23.44
C ARG A 39 20.89 -11.65 22.54
N TRP A 40 22.03 -11.32 21.97
CA TRP A 40 22.17 -10.24 21.02
C TRP A 40 21.47 -10.53 19.68
N LEU A 41 21.56 -11.79 19.21
CA LEU A 41 20.82 -12.22 18.02
C LEU A 41 19.30 -12.15 18.23
N LEU A 42 18.80 -12.58 19.40
CA LEU A 42 17.39 -12.47 19.75
C LEU A 42 16.94 -11.00 19.79
N GLY A 43 17.73 -10.13 20.40
CA GLY A 43 17.48 -8.68 20.41
C GLY A 43 17.42 -8.09 19.00
N ALA A 44 18.39 -8.43 18.15
CA ALA A 44 18.42 -8.00 16.75
C ALA A 44 17.20 -8.50 15.96
N PHE A 45 16.76 -9.73 16.20
CA PHE A 45 15.55 -10.29 15.58
C PHE A 45 14.30 -9.52 15.99
N VAL A 46 14.14 -9.23 17.27
CA VAL A 46 13.00 -8.42 17.77
C VAL A 46 13.00 -7.04 17.16
N ILE A 47 14.16 -6.37 17.09
CA ILE A 47 14.31 -5.04 16.47
C ILE A 47 13.94 -5.12 14.98
N TYR A 48 14.43 -6.10 14.26
CA TYR A 48 14.16 -6.33 12.84
C TYR A 48 12.66 -6.51 12.56
N CYS A 49 11.99 -7.41 13.32
CA CYS A 49 10.56 -7.63 13.21
C CYS A 49 9.76 -6.36 13.54
N SER A 50 10.16 -5.64 14.60
CA SER A 50 9.49 -4.39 15.00
C SER A 50 9.64 -3.30 13.94
N ALA A 51 10.83 -3.14 13.37
CA ALA A 51 11.10 -2.16 12.31
C ALA A 51 10.27 -2.44 11.06
N LEU A 52 10.19 -3.71 10.63
CA LEU A 52 9.34 -4.11 9.50
C LEU A 52 7.85 -3.90 9.79
N GLY A 53 7.39 -4.23 11.01
CA GLY A 53 6.01 -3.99 11.42
C GLY A 53 5.63 -2.51 11.43
N ILE A 54 6.49 -1.65 11.96
CA ILE A 54 6.30 -0.19 11.97
C ILE A 54 6.30 0.35 10.53
N TRP A 55 7.24 -0.09 9.70
CA TRP A 55 7.33 0.29 8.30
C TRP A 55 6.05 -0.08 7.54
N HIS A 56 5.61 -1.33 7.65
CA HIS A 56 4.38 -1.81 7.02
C HIS A 56 3.15 -1.01 7.51
N TYR A 57 3.05 -0.79 8.82
CA TYR A 57 1.96 0.01 9.40
C TYR A 57 1.95 1.45 8.88
N ALA A 58 3.12 2.08 8.79
CA ALA A 58 3.22 3.46 8.27
C ALA A 58 2.78 3.56 6.80
N LEU A 59 3.15 2.57 5.97
CA LEU A 59 2.78 2.52 4.56
C LEU A 59 1.30 2.18 4.32
N SER A 60 0.65 1.48 5.25
CA SER A 60 -0.76 1.09 5.15
C SER A 60 -1.73 2.12 5.73
N ARG A 61 -1.24 3.24 6.29
CA ARG A 61 -2.11 4.32 6.76
C ARG A 61 -2.95 4.88 5.60
N PRO A 62 -4.27 5.09 5.78
CA PRO A 62 -5.13 5.57 4.73
C PRO A 62 -4.64 6.86 4.05
N ALA A 63 -4.10 7.81 4.84
CA ALA A 63 -3.53 9.04 4.31
C ALA A 63 -2.29 8.80 3.42
N ALA A 64 -1.42 7.86 3.80
CA ALA A 64 -0.24 7.51 2.99
C ALA A 64 -0.63 6.79 1.69
N VAL A 65 -1.67 5.95 1.74
CA VAL A 65 -2.23 5.29 0.54
C VAL A 65 -2.85 6.33 -0.39
N PHE A 66 -3.63 7.28 0.15
CA PHE A 66 -4.23 8.38 -0.59
C PHE A 66 -3.15 9.22 -1.30
N GLU A 67 -2.13 9.68 -0.56
CA GLU A 67 -1.05 10.49 -1.11
C GLU A 67 -0.25 9.76 -2.20
N ARG A 68 0.04 8.48 -1.99
CA ARG A 68 0.72 7.65 -2.99
C ARG A 68 -0.12 7.49 -4.24
N GLN A 69 -1.44 7.28 -4.08
CA GLN A 69 -2.34 7.04 -5.20
C GLN A 69 -2.64 8.30 -5.98
N PHE A 70 -2.84 9.43 -5.32
CA PHE A 70 -3.25 10.68 -5.98
C PHE A 70 -2.12 11.70 -6.18
N GLY A 71 -0.96 11.53 -5.54
CA GLY A 71 0.20 12.41 -5.65
C GLY A 71 0.09 13.70 -4.82
N PHE A 72 -0.92 13.81 -3.94
CA PHE A 72 -1.09 14.92 -3.01
C PHE A 72 -1.67 14.43 -1.67
N ALA A 73 -1.36 15.15 -0.58
CA ALA A 73 -1.88 14.81 0.73
C ALA A 73 -3.40 14.98 0.80
N PRO A 74 -4.13 14.18 1.62
CA PRO A 74 -5.57 14.34 1.78
C PRO A 74 -5.89 15.78 2.20
N PRO A 75 -6.75 16.51 1.45
CA PRO A 75 -7.20 17.84 1.85
C PRO A 75 -8.02 17.82 3.15
N ALA A 76 -8.20 18.99 3.79
CA ALA A 76 -8.89 19.09 5.08
C ALA A 76 -10.40 18.75 5.04
N ASP A 77 -10.99 18.73 3.86
CA ASP A 77 -12.38 18.34 3.62
C ASP A 77 -12.56 16.81 3.52
N VAL A 78 -11.47 16.06 3.34
CA VAL A 78 -11.51 14.59 3.32
C VAL A 78 -11.74 14.06 4.72
N ARG A 79 -12.86 13.36 4.91
CA ARG A 79 -13.28 12.74 6.17
C ARG A 79 -13.52 11.25 5.99
N GLU A 80 -13.46 10.50 7.10
CA GLU A 80 -13.75 9.07 7.14
C GLU A 80 -12.91 8.26 6.14
N LEU A 81 -11.66 8.70 5.90
CA LEU A 81 -10.77 8.07 4.95
C LEU A 81 -10.41 6.65 5.40
N GLN A 82 -10.78 5.68 4.58
CA GLN A 82 -10.47 4.27 4.74
C GLN A 82 -9.70 3.76 3.53
N SER A 83 -8.82 2.80 3.74
CA SER A 83 -8.07 2.16 2.68
C SER A 83 -8.01 0.66 2.87
N SER A 84 -8.04 -0.07 1.76
CA SER A 84 -7.71 -1.48 1.70
C SER A 84 -6.75 -1.68 0.54
N THR A 85 -5.60 -2.29 0.82
CA THR A 85 -4.57 -2.50 -0.18
C THR A 85 -4.03 -3.91 -0.06
N TRP A 86 -3.98 -4.61 -1.19
CA TRP A 86 -3.20 -5.82 -1.31
C TRP A 86 -2.52 -5.86 -2.69
N ILE A 87 -1.28 -6.31 -2.72
CA ILE A 87 -0.50 -6.54 -3.94
C ILE A 87 0.17 -7.89 -3.76
N LEU A 88 -0.07 -8.80 -4.67
CA LEU A 88 0.38 -10.18 -4.60
C LEU A 88 0.80 -10.65 -5.99
N GLY A 89 2.13 -10.63 -6.24
CA GLY A 89 2.72 -11.04 -7.52
C GLY A 89 2.10 -10.27 -8.68
N ASP A 90 1.40 -11.00 -9.52
CA ASP A 90 0.85 -10.54 -10.80
C ASP A 90 -0.51 -9.82 -10.65
N ALA A 91 -0.94 -9.50 -9.42
CA ALA A 91 -2.18 -8.80 -9.19
C ALA A 91 -2.09 -7.81 -8.03
N GLY A 92 -2.72 -6.66 -8.18
CA GLY A 92 -2.83 -5.63 -7.17
C GLY A 92 -4.22 -5.04 -7.08
N HIS A 93 -4.63 -4.63 -5.88
CA HIS A 93 -5.89 -3.95 -5.63
C HIS A 93 -5.72 -2.91 -4.54
N ILE A 94 -6.18 -1.70 -4.83
CA ILE A 94 -6.26 -0.59 -3.89
C ILE A 94 -7.69 -0.09 -3.89
N ARG A 95 -8.29 0.02 -2.72
CA ARG A 95 -9.59 0.63 -2.52
C ARG A 95 -9.47 1.76 -1.51
N LEU A 96 -9.97 2.92 -1.87
CA LEU A 96 -10.08 4.09 -1.01
C LEU A 96 -11.55 4.49 -0.92
N SER A 97 -12.02 4.75 0.29
CA SER A 97 -13.37 5.23 0.57
C SER A 97 -13.28 6.43 1.51
N PHE A 98 -13.92 7.54 1.16
CA PHE A 98 -13.90 8.76 1.96
C PHE A 98 -15.08 9.68 1.60
N ASN A 99 -15.35 10.65 2.47
CA ASN A 99 -16.23 11.77 2.16
C ASN A 99 -15.36 12.98 1.80
N GLY A 100 -15.65 13.64 0.69
CA GLY A 100 -14.87 14.78 0.20
C GLY A 100 -15.70 15.74 -0.63
N SER A 101 -15.17 16.93 -0.84
CA SER A 101 -15.82 17.96 -1.66
C SER A 101 -15.68 17.67 -3.16
N ARG A 102 -16.48 18.35 -3.95
CA ARG A 102 -16.39 18.28 -5.42
C ARG A 102 -15.04 18.79 -5.93
N GLU A 103 -14.42 19.74 -5.25
CA GLU A 103 -13.09 20.26 -5.56
C GLU A 103 -12.03 19.18 -5.44
N THR A 104 -12.07 18.38 -4.36
CA THR A 104 -11.17 17.23 -4.16
C THR A 104 -11.37 16.20 -5.26
N VAL A 105 -12.61 15.88 -5.64
CA VAL A 105 -12.90 14.98 -6.76
C VAL A 105 -12.33 15.53 -8.07
N GLN A 106 -12.54 16.81 -8.37
CA GLN A 106 -11.99 17.45 -9.57
C GLN A 106 -10.47 17.41 -9.61
N GLN A 107 -9.80 17.54 -8.46
CA GLN A 107 -8.34 17.40 -8.38
C GLN A 107 -7.89 15.98 -8.73
N ILE A 108 -8.59 14.96 -8.27
CA ILE A 108 -8.33 13.57 -8.62
C ILE A 108 -8.55 13.31 -10.12
N LEU A 109 -9.61 13.88 -10.68
CA LEU A 109 -9.96 13.70 -12.10
C LEU A 109 -8.91 14.28 -13.06
N LYS A 110 -8.08 15.24 -12.64
CA LYS A 110 -6.95 15.77 -13.44
C LYS A 110 -5.95 14.70 -13.86
N ARG A 111 -5.97 13.51 -13.26
CA ARG A 111 -5.16 12.37 -13.64
C ARG A 111 -5.60 11.71 -14.95
N GLY A 112 -6.68 12.16 -15.55
CA GLY A 112 -7.17 11.66 -16.84
C GLY A 112 -8.26 10.60 -16.73
N LEU A 113 -8.95 10.49 -15.58
CA LEU A 113 -10.16 9.67 -15.50
C LEU A 113 -11.25 10.25 -16.39
N GLN A 114 -11.85 9.38 -17.21
CA GLN A 114 -12.92 9.74 -18.15
C GLN A 114 -14.28 9.47 -17.52
N ARG A 115 -15.20 10.37 -17.72
CA ARG A 115 -16.58 10.23 -17.25
C ARG A 115 -17.32 9.13 -18.00
N GLN A 116 -17.98 8.26 -17.27
CA GLN A 116 -18.95 7.30 -17.80
C GLN A 116 -20.37 7.87 -17.71
N GLU A 117 -21.36 7.09 -18.16
CA GLU A 117 -22.77 7.45 -18.03
C GLU A 117 -23.17 7.60 -16.55
N ASP A 118 -23.84 8.70 -16.24
CA ASP A 118 -24.32 8.99 -14.89
C ASP A 118 -25.57 8.18 -14.54
N MET A 119 -25.65 7.75 -13.30
CA MET A 119 -26.86 7.17 -12.72
C MET A 119 -27.46 8.14 -11.69
N GLY A 120 -28.13 9.20 -12.15
CA GLY A 120 -28.73 10.21 -11.27
C GLY A 120 -27.67 10.97 -10.46
N PHE A 121 -27.62 10.75 -9.14
CA PHE A 121 -26.66 11.38 -8.22
C PHE A 121 -25.30 10.70 -8.15
N LEU A 122 -25.12 9.56 -8.82
CA LEU A 122 -23.85 8.84 -8.88
C LEU A 122 -23.10 9.17 -10.17
N GLU A 123 -21.98 9.82 -10.03
CA GLU A 123 -21.04 10.10 -11.11
C GLU A 123 -19.96 9.04 -11.12
N ARG A 124 -19.72 8.40 -12.27
CA ARG A 124 -18.71 7.36 -12.45
C ARG A 124 -17.64 7.80 -13.42
N TYR A 125 -16.41 7.48 -13.08
CA TYR A 125 -15.23 7.79 -13.86
C TYR A 125 -14.34 6.55 -13.93
N HIS A 126 -13.68 6.36 -15.05
CA HIS A 126 -12.74 5.26 -15.23
C HIS A 126 -11.52 5.69 -16.04
N ARG A 127 -10.44 4.96 -15.90
CA ARG A 127 -9.24 5.05 -16.71
C ARG A 127 -8.61 3.67 -16.82
N GLU A 128 -8.21 3.29 -18.03
CA GLU A 128 -7.39 2.12 -18.30
C GLU A 128 -6.01 2.57 -18.77
N PHE A 129 -4.97 1.91 -18.29
CA PHE A 129 -3.58 2.22 -18.64
C PHE A 129 -2.69 1.00 -18.39
N SER A 130 -1.41 1.10 -18.69
CA SER A 130 -0.42 0.05 -18.47
C SER A 130 0.90 0.73 -18.08
N GLU A 131 1.23 0.72 -16.79
CA GLU A 131 2.43 1.33 -16.24
C GLU A 131 3.28 0.31 -15.48
N TYR A 132 2.68 -0.40 -14.53
CA TYR A 132 3.33 -1.43 -13.71
C TYR A 132 2.81 -2.84 -14.01
N PHE A 133 1.56 -2.96 -14.43
CA PHE A 133 0.92 -4.19 -14.85
C PHE A 133 0.50 -4.09 -16.31
N VAL A 134 0.27 -5.24 -16.96
CA VAL A 134 -0.18 -5.28 -18.37
C VAL A 134 -1.54 -4.60 -18.50
N HIS A 135 -2.41 -4.82 -17.54
CA HIS A 135 -3.73 -4.20 -17.48
C HIS A 135 -3.94 -3.52 -16.14
N GLU A 136 -4.05 -2.20 -16.16
CA GLU A 136 -4.39 -1.40 -15.00
C GLU A 136 -5.69 -0.64 -15.23
N ARG A 137 -6.54 -0.62 -14.22
CA ARG A 137 -7.83 0.05 -14.27
C ARG A 137 -8.05 0.85 -12.98
N GLU A 138 -8.42 2.11 -13.16
CA GLU A 138 -8.90 2.99 -12.10
C GLU A 138 -10.39 3.24 -12.29
N GLU A 139 -11.15 3.13 -11.22
CA GLU A 139 -12.56 3.50 -11.15
C GLU A 139 -12.78 4.44 -9.99
N LEU A 140 -13.53 5.50 -10.21
CA LEU A 140 -13.97 6.43 -9.19
C LEU A 140 -15.48 6.59 -9.28
N THR A 141 -16.17 6.41 -8.16
CA THR A 141 -17.60 6.69 -8.02
C THR A 141 -17.76 7.81 -7.01
N TYR A 142 -18.48 8.87 -7.39
CA TYR A 142 -18.80 10.01 -6.55
C TYR A 142 -20.31 10.17 -6.40
N ASN A 143 -20.76 10.20 -5.16
CA ASN A 143 -22.16 10.51 -4.84
C ASN A 143 -22.27 12.01 -4.55
N SER A 144 -22.94 12.76 -5.45
CA SER A 144 -23.05 14.21 -5.34
C SER A 144 -23.95 14.70 -4.21
N GLU A 145 -24.84 13.85 -3.67
CA GLU A 145 -25.72 14.19 -2.54
C GLU A 145 -25.01 14.04 -1.20
N THR A 146 -24.25 12.96 -1.03
CA THR A 146 -23.60 12.62 0.26
C THR A 146 -22.16 13.09 0.33
N GLY A 147 -21.53 13.41 -0.82
CA GLY A 147 -20.11 13.68 -0.91
C GLY A 147 -19.24 12.43 -0.77
N HIS A 148 -19.83 11.23 -0.80
CA HIS A 148 -19.11 9.98 -0.69
C HIS A 148 -18.34 9.63 -1.97
N VAL A 149 -17.07 9.29 -1.80
CA VAL A 149 -16.16 8.90 -2.89
C VAL A 149 -15.68 7.48 -2.64
N GLU A 150 -15.80 6.64 -3.65
CA GLU A 150 -15.19 5.32 -3.69
C GLU A 150 -14.23 5.25 -4.88
N PHE A 151 -12.97 4.97 -4.60
CA PHE A 151 -11.94 4.80 -5.62
C PHE A 151 -11.38 3.39 -5.55
N THR A 152 -11.23 2.78 -6.70
CA THR A 152 -10.64 1.44 -6.85
C THR A 152 -9.57 1.49 -7.94
N TRP A 153 -8.40 0.93 -7.63
CA TRP A 153 -7.36 0.60 -8.60
C TRP A 153 -7.15 -0.90 -8.62
N GLN A 154 -7.04 -1.46 -9.81
CA GLN A 154 -6.75 -2.87 -10.05
C GLN A 154 -5.64 -2.98 -11.09
N GLY A 155 -4.66 -3.87 -10.83
CA GLY A 155 -3.60 -4.23 -11.76
C GLY A 155 -3.54 -5.75 -11.91
N ILE A 156 -3.41 -6.22 -13.16
CA ILE A 156 -3.32 -7.65 -13.49
C ILE A 156 -2.34 -7.79 -14.67
N ASP A 157 -1.42 -8.76 -14.56
CA ASP A 157 -0.55 -9.24 -15.63
C ASP A 157 -1.14 -10.43 -16.38
#